data_32b67e46eabc2fa507873ec765ecc6f0
#
_entry.id   32b67e46eabc2fa507873ec765ecc6f0
#
_cell.length_a   1.000
_cell.length_b   1.000
_cell.length_c   1.000
_cell.angle_alpha   90.00
_cell.angle_beta   90.00
_cell.angle_gamma   90.00
#
_symmetry.space_group_name_H-M   'P 1'
#
loop_
_entity.id
_entity.type
_entity.pdbx_description
1 polymer ?
#
loop_
_entity_poly.entity_id
_entity_poly.type
_entity_poly.pdbx_seq_one_letter_code
_entity_poly.pdbx_strand_id
1 'polypeptide(L)'
;MSEIYAVNESFFKMILSRHSLGAKHLVIPAPDVGALRLAVTAACRVPCHQETLPFRWVEISSRDRLADLFESVLPADADEEMRAKARGKALKAPMCMALVGTGLSPDSQDRDADERLMTAGASLMNFLAGLHAQGFAAKAVSA
;
A
#
# COMPACT_ATOMS: atom_id res chain seq x y z
N MET A 1 -21.91 33.65 -8.42
CA MET A 1 -21.92 32.69 -9.54
C MET A 1 -21.20 31.45 -9.08
N SER A 2 -21.88 30.33 -8.90
CA SER A 2 -21.23 29.07 -8.59
C SER A 2 -20.49 28.59 -9.84
N GLU A 3 -19.18 28.56 -9.81
CA GLU A 3 -18.41 27.86 -10.84
C GLU A 3 -18.84 26.39 -10.80
N ILE A 4 -19.57 25.97 -11.82
CA ILE A 4 -19.87 24.56 -12.02
C ILE A 4 -18.58 23.96 -12.54
N TYR A 5 -17.85 23.26 -11.66
CA TYR A 5 -16.65 22.54 -12.06
C TYR A 5 -17.03 21.49 -13.10
N ALA A 6 -16.38 21.54 -14.26
CA ALA A 6 -16.56 20.53 -15.27
C ALA A 6 -16.14 19.16 -14.73
N VAL A 7 -16.94 18.13 -15.01
CA VAL A 7 -16.62 16.74 -14.61
C VAL A 7 -15.30 16.32 -15.27
N ASN A 8 -14.34 15.87 -14.47
CA ASN A 8 -13.10 15.31 -14.98
C ASN A 8 -13.33 13.81 -15.30
N GLU A 9 -13.78 13.55 -16.53
CA GLU A 9 -14.09 12.18 -16.98
C GLU A 9 -12.87 11.25 -16.94
N SER A 10 -11.66 11.76 -17.22
CA SER A 10 -10.44 10.98 -17.16
C SER A 10 -10.13 10.50 -15.73
N PHE A 11 -10.39 11.34 -14.74
CA PHE A 11 -10.24 11.00 -13.33
C PHE A 11 -11.22 9.91 -12.91
N PHE A 12 -12.50 10.07 -13.26
CA PHE A 12 -13.52 9.05 -12.96
C PHE A 12 -13.21 7.73 -13.66
N LYS A 13 -12.85 7.76 -14.93
CA LYS A 13 -12.47 6.57 -15.69
C LYS A 13 -11.28 5.83 -15.03
N MET A 14 -10.30 6.57 -14.56
CA MET A 14 -9.14 6.02 -13.85
C MET A 14 -9.57 5.34 -12.54
N ILE A 15 -10.38 5.99 -11.69
CA ILE A 15 -10.86 5.42 -10.43
C ILE A 15 -11.71 4.16 -10.68
N LEU A 16 -12.64 4.22 -11.64
CA LEU A 16 -13.55 3.11 -11.93
C LEU A 16 -12.86 1.91 -12.55
N SER A 17 -11.76 2.10 -13.27
CA SER A 17 -10.97 1.01 -13.86
C SER A 17 -9.95 0.39 -12.91
N ARG A 18 -9.59 1.08 -11.80
CA ARG A 18 -8.62 0.54 -10.85
C ARG A 18 -9.16 -0.69 -10.13
N HIS A 19 -8.44 -1.77 -10.20
CA HIS A 19 -8.71 -3.01 -9.47
C HIS A 19 -7.41 -3.62 -8.91
N SER A 20 -7.54 -4.52 -7.94
CA SER A 20 -6.41 -5.25 -7.38
C SER A 20 -6.05 -6.44 -8.24
N LEU A 21 -4.81 -6.52 -8.70
CA LEU A 21 -4.29 -7.67 -9.43
C LEU A 21 -3.50 -8.57 -8.50
N GLY A 22 -3.80 -9.88 -8.48
CA GLY A 22 -3.10 -10.82 -7.62
C GLY A 22 -1.59 -10.84 -7.86
N ALA A 23 -0.80 -10.93 -6.80
CA ALA A 23 0.67 -10.80 -6.85
C ALA A 23 1.35 -11.73 -7.87
N LYS A 24 0.78 -12.92 -8.13
CA LYS A 24 1.28 -13.86 -9.13
C LYS A 24 1.14 -13.38 -10.58
N HIS A 25 0.34 -12.36 -10.82
CA HIS A 25 0.10 -11.78 -12.14
C HIS A 25 0.84 -10.45 -12.34
N LEU A 26 1.53 -9.97 -11.28
CA LEU A 26 2.38 -8.79 -11.38
C LEU A 26 3.71 -9.18 -12.01
N VAL A 27 4.08 -8.50 -13.09
CA VAL A 27 5.28 -8.79 -13.89
C VAL A 27 6.17 -7.56 -14.00
N ILE A 28 7.39 -7.75 -14.45
CA ILE A 28 8.31 -6.64 -14.79
C ILE A 28 7.83 -5.94 -16.07
N PRO A 29 8.14 -4.62 -16.24
CA PRO A 29 8.93 -3.80 -15.31
C PRO A 29 8.14 -3.37 -14.07
N ALA A 30 8.82 -3.33 -12.92
CA ALA A 30 8.32 -2.66 -11.73
C ALA A 30 8.41 -1.13 -11.91
N PRO A 31 7.66 -0.32 -11.11
CA PRO A 31 7.83 1.12 -11.08
C PRO A 31 9.28 1.50 -10.78
N ASP A 32 9.82 2.42 -11.54
CA ASP A 32 11.12 3.03 -11.26
C ASP A 32 11.03 4.07 -10.12
N VAL A 33 12.16 4.62 -9.72
CA VAL A 33 12.25 5.61 -8.63
C VAL A 33 11.40 6.86 -8.94
N GLY A 34 11.30 7.28 -10.19
CA GLY A 34 10.49 8.42 -10.62
C GLY A 34 9.00 8.14 -10.44
N ALA A 35 8.54 7.00 -10.92
CA ALA A 35 7.16 6.54 -10.79
C ALA A 35 6.76 6.33 -9.32
N LEU A 36 7.64 5.74 -8.51
CA LEU A 36 7.41 5.59 -7.07
C LEU A 36 7.30 6.93 -6.37
N ARG A 37 8.18 7.88 -6.69
CA ARG A 37 8.15 9.23 -6.10
C ARG A 37 6.82 9.93 -6.38
N LEU A 38 6.31 9.85 -7.61
CA LEU A 38 5.00 10.41 -7.95
C LEU A 38 3.86 9.74 -7.18
N ALA A 39 3.87 8.41 -7.10
CA ALA A 39 2.85 7.67 -6.35
C ALA A 39 2.88 7.99 -4.85
N VAL A 40 4.07 8.07 -4.24
CA VAL A 40 4.24 8.46 -2.82
C VAL A 40 3.84 9.93 -2.60
N THR A 41 4.16 10.82 -3.52
CA THR A 41 3.73 12.23 -3.43
C THR A 41 2.21 12.33 -3.43
N ALA A 42 1.52 11.58 -4.30
CA ALA A 42 0.06 11.49 -4.29
C ALA A 42 -0.46 10.88 -2.98
N ALA A 43 0.20 9.83 -2.48
CA ALA A 43 -0.15 9.16 -1.22
C ALA A 43 -0.05 10.07 0.00
N CYS A 44 0.82 11.07 -0.02
CA CYS A 44 0.95 12.07 1.05
C CYS A 44 -0.10 13.20 0.97
N ARG A 45 -0.93 13.26 -0.08
CA ARG A 45 -2.01 14.24 -0.23
C ARG A 45 -3.32 13.72 0.37
N VAL A 46 -3.33 13.57 1.67
CA VAL A 46 -4.47 13.05 2.44
C VAL A 46 -4.88 14.04 3.52
N PRO A 47 -6.15 14.05 3.93
CA PRO A 47 -6.59 14.81 5.08
C PRO A 47 -5.85 14.32 6.33
N CYS A 48 -5.19 15.23 7.03
CA CYS A 48 -4.51 14.96 8.29
C CYS A 48 -4.64 16.18 9.20
N HIS A 49 -5.08 15.98 10.43
CA HIS A 49 -5.19 17.04 11.42
C HIS A 49 -3.87 17.32 12.15
N GLN A 50 -2.90 16.42 12.01
CA GLN A 50 -1.58 16.53 12.66
C GLN A 50 -0.59 17.23 11.73
N GLU A 51 0.41 17.89 12.29
CA GLU A 51 1.49 18.52 11.54
C GLU A 51 2.34 17.50 10.78
N THR A 52 2.42 16.26 11.28
CA THR A 52 3.17 15.17 10.66
C THR A 52 2.25 14.04 10.26
N LEU A 53 2.53 13.43 9.10
CA LEU A 53 1.77 12.27 8.65
C LEU A 53 2.00 11.06 9.59
N PRO A 54 0.92 10.37 10.01
CA PRO A 54 1.01 9.24 10.94
C PRO A 54 1.46 7.94 10.24
N PHE A 55 2.20 8.05 9.15
CA PHE A 55 2.69 6.90 8.38
C PHE A 55 3.95 7.26 7.58
N ARG A 56 4.61 6.23 7.10
CA ARG A 56 5.67 6.35 6.10
C ARG A 56 5.59 5.21 5.07
N TRP A 57 6.07 5.49 3.87
CA TRP A 57 6.25 4.49 2.82
C TRP A 57 7.69 4.01 2.82
N VAL A 58 7.88 2.70 2.75
CA VAL A 58 9.19 2.05 2.77
C VAL A 58 9.28 1.07 1.61
N GLU A 59 10.30 1.22 0.76
CA GLU A 59 10.61 0.23 -0.25
C GLU A 59 11.31 -0.97 0.40
N ILE A 60 10.84 -2.17 0.10
CA ILE A 60 11.42 -3.41 0.61
C ILE A 60 12.49 -3.89 -0.36
N SER A 61 13.74 -3.55 -0.09
CA SER A 61 14.90 -3.92 -0.93
C SER A 61 15.27 -5.40 -0.82
N SER A 62 15.13 -5.99 0.38
CA SER A 62 15.44 -7.42 0.60
C SER A 62 14.15 -8.23 0.74
N ARG A 63 13.81 -8.94 -0.32
CA ARG A 63 12.63 -9.79 -0.40
C ARG A 63 12.78 -11.08 0.43
N ASP A 64 14.01 -11.58 0.55
CA ASP A 64 14.30 -12.75 1.37
C ASP A 64 14.11 -12.43 2.86
N ARG A 65 14.56 -11.26 3.32
CA ARG A 65 14.31 -10.83 4.70
C ARG A 65 12.82 -10.62 4.98
N LEU A 66 12.05 -10.13 4.01
CA LEU A 66 10.60 -10.04 4.14
C LEU A 66 9.95 -11.43 4.21
N ALA A 67 10.45 -12.39 3.43
CA ALA A 67 10.00 -13.78 3.47
C ALA A 67 10.28 -14.42 4.84
N ASP A 68 11.48 -14.19 5.39
CA ASP A 68 11.86 -14.67 6.73
C ASP A 68 10.95 -14.05 7.82
N LEU A 69 10.61 -12.76 7.71
CA LEU A 69 9.68 -12.12 8.63
C LEU A 69 8.27 -12.72 8.53
N PHE A 70 7.75 -12.98 7.33
CA PHE A 70 6.45 -13.61 7.17
C PHE A 70 6.41 -15.04 7.70
N GLU A 71 7.53 -15.77 7.62
CA GLU A 71 7.65 -17.08 8.22
C GLU A 71 7.74 -17.01 9.75
N SER A 72 8.48 -16.04 10.30
CA SER A 72 8.72 -15.92 11.74
C SER A 72 7.47 -15.61 12.58
N VAL A 73 6.42 -15.06 11.95
CA VAL A 73 5.14 -14.77 12.64
C VAL A 73 4.14 -15.94 12.57
N LEU A 74 4.51 -17.04 11.93
CA LEU A 74 3.68 -18.24 11.91
C LEU A 74 3.68 -18.92 13.28
N PRO A 75 2.62 -19.70 13.60
CA PRO A 75 2.58 -20.57 14.78
C PRO A 75 3.78 -21.54 14.79
N ALA A 76 4.23 -21.92 15.98
CA ALA A 76 5.37 -22.82 16.15
C ALA A 76 5.17 -24.20 15.49
N ASP A 77 3.92 -24.65 15.40
CA ASP A 77 3.48 -25.90 14.78
C ASP A 77 3.15 -25.78 13.29
N ALA A 78 3.49 -24.63 12.67
CA ALA A 78 3.26 -24.44 11.23
C ALA A 78 4.01 -25.51 10.42
N ASP A 79 3.28 -26.13 9.51
CA ASP A 79 3.83 -27.12 8.59
C ASP A 79 4.63 -26.47 7.43
N GLU A 80 5.28 -27.29 6.63
CA GLU A 80 6.10 -26.85 5.51
C GLU A 80 5.28 -26.11 4.43
N GLU A 81 4.02 -26.50 4.21
CA GLU A 81 3.14 -25.83 3.25
C GLU A 81 2.82 -24.42 3.71
N MET A 82 2.50 -24.24 5.00
CA MET A 82 2.24 -22.90 5.58
C MET A 82 3.48 -22.01 5.49
N ARG A 83 4.67 -22.55 5.77
CA ARG A 83 5.95 -21.82 5.65
C ARG A 83 6.22 -21.40 4.21
N ALA A 84 6.11 -22.33 3.27
CA ALA A 84 6.30 -22.05 1.83
C ALA A 84 5.30 -21.00 1.32
N LYS A 85 4.04 -21.06 1.77
CA LYS A 85 2.99 -20.10 1.42
C LYS A 85 3.29 -18.70 1.99
N ALA A 86 3.75 -18.60 3.23
CA ALA A 86 4.12 -17.34 3.86
C ALA A 86 5.30 -16.69 3.12
N ARG A 87 6.38 -17.44 2.90
CA ARG A 87 7.54 -17.00 2.12
C ARG A 87 7.13 -16.56 0.71
N GLY A 88 6.29 -17.35 0.05
CA GLY A 88 5.79 -17.04 -1.28
C GLY A 88 5.02 -15.73 -1.39
N LYS A 89 4.39 -15.24 -0.32
CA LYS A 89 3.73 -13.90 -0.32
C LYS A 89 4.74 -12.79 -0.59
N ALA A 90 5.95 -12.89 -0.02
CA ALA A 90 7.00 -11.89 -0.20
C ALA A 90 7.64 -11.93 -1.60
N LEU A 91 7.68 -13.08 -2.26
CA LEU A 91 8.50 -13.32 -3.44
C LEU A 91 7.75 -13.22 -4.78
N LYS A 92 6.41 -13.29 -4.76
CA LYS A 92 5.58 -13.38 -5.99
C LYS A 92 5.57 -12.13 -6.86
N ALA A 93 5.55 -10.94 -6.26
CA ALA A 93 5.51 -9.69 -7.01
C ALA A 93 6.93 -9.17 -7.32
N PRO A 94 7.18 -8.44 -8.41
CA PRO A 94 8.51 -7.91 -8.72
C PRO A 94 8.98 -6.84 -7.74
N MET A 95 8.06 -6.16 -7.04
CA MET A 95 8.36 -5.12 -6.05
C MET A 95 7.39 -5.20 -4.87
N CYS A 96 7.87 -4.83 -3.69
CA CYS A 96 7.05 -4.65 -2.49
C CYS A 96 7.33 -3.31 -1.83
N MET A 97 6.25 -2.65 -1.41
CA MET A 97 6.28 -1.44 -0.60
C MET A 97 5.55 -1.71 0.71
N ALA A 98 6.04 -1.17 1.81
CA ALA A 98 5.35 -1.20 3.09
C ALA A 98 4.80 0.19 3.43
N LEU A 99 3.52 0.24 3.80
CA LEU A 99 2.92 1.38 4.50
C LEU A 99 3.04 1.11 5.99
N VAL A 100 3.86 1.89 6.67
CA VAL A 100 4.14 1.74 8.10
C VAL A 100 3.43 2.84 8.85
N GLY A 101 2.41 2.49 9.64
CA GLY A 101 1.73 3.41 10.53
C GLY A 101 2.56 3.72 11.77
N THR A 102 2.43 4.93 12.31
CA THR A 102 3.05 5.37 13.54
C THR A 102 1.98 5.70 14.57
N GLY A 103 2.19 5.29 15.84
CA GLY A 103 1.24 5.53 16.93
C GLY A 103 -0.09 4.77 16.77
N LEU A 104 -0.12 3.68 16.03
CA LEU A 104 -1.23 2.75 15.96
C LEU A 104 -1.04 1.74 17.10
N SER A 105 -1.90 1.79 18.11
CA SER A 105 -1.95 0.78 19.17
C SER A 105 -3.23 -0.03 19.04
N PRO A 106 -3.15 -1.37 18.94
CA PRO A 106 -4.34 -2.22 18.88
C PRO A 106 -5.22 -2.13 20.14
N ASP A 107 -4.63 -1.70 21.26
CA ASP A 107 -5.31 -1.64 22.56
C ASP A 107 -5.84 -0.22 22.90
N SER A 108 -5.64 0.75 22.04
CA SER A 108 -6.10 2.10 22.32
C SER A 108 -7.56 2.26 21.92
N GLN A 109 -8.42 2.58 22.87
CA GLN A 109 -9.72 3.21 22.63
C GLN A 109 -9.55 4.70 22.26
N ASP A 110 -8.42 5.02 21.67
CA ASP A 110 -8.02 6.37 21.38
C ASP A 110 -8.58 6.78 20.01
N ARG A 111 -9.43 7.78 20.00
CA ARG A 111 -9.98 8.37 18.77
C ARG A 111 -8.88 8.79 17.79
N ASP A 112 -7.73 9.20 18.31
CA ASP A 112 -6.56 9.58 17.52
C ASP A 112 -5.98 8.38 16.74
N ALA A 113 -6.06 7.17 17.30
CA ALA A 113 -5.61 5.95 16.60
C ALA A 113 -6.49 5.62 15.39
N ASP A 114 -7.82 5.79 15.52
CA ASP A 114 -8.77 5.62 14.43
C ASP A 114 -8.53 6.64 13.31
N GLU A 115 -8.32 7.90 13.66
CA GLU A 115 -8.01 8.95 12.68
C GLU A 115 -6.70 8.68 11.94
N ARG A 116 -5.67 8.21 12.65
CA ARG A 116 -4.39 7.82 12.04
C ARG A 116 -4.57 6.64 11.08
N LEU A 117 -5.37 5.66 11.46
CA LEU A 117 -5.68 4.50 10.61
C LEU A 117 -6.44 4.93 9.35
N MET A 118 -7.45 5.80 9.49
CA MET A 118 -8.19 6.35 8.36
C MET A 118 -7.28 7.15 7.41
N THR A 119 -6.38 7.97 7.96
CA THR A 119 -5.39 8.73 7.18
C THR A 119 -4.44 7.80 6.43
N ALA A 120 -3.96 6.73 7.07
CA ALA A 120 -3.12 5.72 6.43
C ALA A 120 -3.88 4.96 5.33
N GLY A 121 -5.15 4.62 5.55
CA GLY A 121 -6.01 3.99 4.53
C GLY A 121 -6.23 4.89 3.32
N ALA A 122 -6.46 6.19 3.53
CA ALA A 122 -6.55 7.17 2.45
C ALA A 122 -5.23 7.27 1.66
N SER A 123 -4.08 7.25 2.36
CA SER A 123 -2.75 7.21 1.74
C SER A 123 -2.57 5.96 0.86
N LEU A 124 -2.98 4.80 1.37
CA LEU A 124 -2.93 3.56 0.60
C LEU A 124 -3.72 3.67 -0.70
N MET A 125 -4.95 4.19 -0.63
CA MET A 125 -5.77 4.35 -1.84
C MET A 125 -5.14 5.32 -2.83
N ASN A 126 -4.62 6.46 -2.39
CA ASN A 126 -3.94 7.42 -3.25
C ASN A 126 -2.67 6.84 -3.89
N PHE A 127 -1.91 6.02 -3.15
CA PHE A 127 -0.74 5.31 -3.69
C PHE A 127 -1.14 4.34 -4.81
N LEU A 128 -2.15 3.52 -4.58
CA LEU A 128 -2.65 2.56 -5.57
C LEU A 128 -3.21 3.28 -6.81
N ALA A 129 -3.93 4.39 -6.63
CA ALA A 129 -4.44 5.21 -7.72
C ALA A 129 -3.30 5.88 -8.49
N GLY A 130 -2.27 6.37 -7.78
CA GLY A 130 -1.08 6.97 -8.38
C GLY A 130 -0.26 5.98 -9.23
N LEU A 131 -0.15 4.73 -8.80
CA LEU A 131 0.45 3.66 -9.60
C LEU A 131 -0.41 3.32 -10.82
N HIS A 132 -1.74 3.18 -10.62
CA HIS A 132 -2.67 2.86 -11.70
C HIS A 132 -2.69 3.94 -12.78
N ALA A 133 -2.64 5.22 -12.40
CA ALA A 133 -2.56 6.35 -13.33
C ALA A 133 -1.29 6.33 -14.21
N GLN A 134 -0.25 5.65 -13.75
CA GLN A 134 1.01 5.44 -14.47
C GLN A 134 1.07 4.10 -15.23
N GLY A 135 -0.03 3.34 -15.26
CA GLY A 135 -0.12 2.05 -15.95
C GLY A 135 0.37 0.84 -15.13
N PHE A 136 0.67 1.01 -13.85
CA PHE A 136 1.09 -0.10 -13.00
C PHE A 136 -0.10 -0.71 -12.25
N ALA A 137 -0.13 -2.03 -12.20
CA ALA A 137 -1.06 -2.76 -11.35
C ALA A 137 -0.43 -3.01 -9.97
N ALA A 138 -1.28 -3.06 -8.94
CA ALA A 138 -0.86 -3.29 -7.58
C ALA A 138 -1.92 -4.02 -6.74
N LYS A 139 -1.51 -4.56 -5.60
CA LYS A 139 -2.40 -5.17 -4.61
C LYS A 139 -1.89 -4.87 -3.21
N ALA A 140 -2.78 -4.39 -2.34
CA ALA A 140 -2.52 -4.37 -0.91
C ALA A 140 -2.66 -5.78 -0.32
N VAL A 141 -1.75 -6.12 0.58
CA VAL A 141 -1.79 -7.35 1.39
C VAL A 141 -1.50 -6.99 2.83
N SER A 142 -2.19 -7.65 3.76
CA SER A 142 -1.85 -7.60 5.17
C SER A 142 -0.81 -8.68 5.49
N ALA A 143 0.08 -8.38 6.40
CA ALA A 143 0.98 -9.36 7.00
C ALA A 143 0.23 -10.27 7.95
#